data_a3a7b20b493155978d63330a3888f72e
#
_entry.id   a3a7b20b493155978d63330a3888f72e
#
_cell.length_a   1.000
_cell.length_b   1.000
_cell.length_c   1.000
_cell.angle_alpha   90.00
_cell.angle_beta   90.00
_cell.angle_gamma   90.00
#
_symmetry.space_group_name_H-M   'P 1'
#
loop_
_entity.id
_entity.type
_entity.pdbx_description
1 polymer ?
#
loop_
_entity_poly.entity_id
_entity_poly.type
_entity_poly.pdbx_seq_one_letter_code
_entity_poly.pdbx_strand_id
1 'polypeptide(L)'
;MLNGLMDASLIVKILIMGVVPAVLAAILGIALARTKKIALVTTMLYVIGLAVAAIIYKTLPKYIQDGGPIVIILIFLLIILFTYVIERSLTIGRARGAKNLTVFMEEFRELLRAGNVTGAIAACNAQRGSTANVLRAGLEKYLALQNENLTQDKKSAELLRAIEEANMLETPLLERNLIVLTTIASIGTMVGLLGTTIGMIRAFQAMAHAGAPDASQLARGISEALICTAGGLLNGIGGIVSNNYFMDKVSLFQFGTDEAIYEMQQLLTIGEK
;
A
#
# COMPACT_ATOMS: atom_id res chain seq x y z
N MET A 1 -17.70 31.99 6.65
CA MET A 1 -17.64 30.78 5.79
C MET A 1 -16.44 29.89 6.07
N LEU A 2 -15.26 30.43 6.36
CA LEU A 2 -14.05 29.61 6.69
C LEU A 2 -14.13 28.87 8.03
N ASN A 3 -14.89 29.35 9.01
CA ASN A 3 -15.03 28.70 10.33
C ASN A 3 -15.80 27.36 10.28
N GLY A 4 -16.60 27.09 9.25
CA GLY A 4 -17.30 25.81 9.10
C GLY A 4 -16.46 24.71 8.43
N LEU A 5 -15.37 25.05 7.75
CA LEU A 5 -14.46 24.12 7.11
C LEU A 5 -13.47 23.48 8.10
N MET A 6 -13.30 24.10 9.27
CA MET A 6 -12.36 23.66 10.30
C MET A 6 -13.05 23.18 11.59
N ASP A 7 -14.32 22.79 11.51
CA ASP A 7 -14.98 22.20 12.67
C ASP A 7 -14.30 20.86 13.02
N ALA A 8 -13.60 20.82 14.14
CA ALA A 8 -12.89 19.61 14.60
C ALA A 8 -13.82 18.39 14.66
N SER A 9 -15.11 18.62 14.90
CA SER A 9 -16.15 17.58 14.87
C SER A 9 -16.38 17.00 13.47
N LEU A 10 -16.23 17.81 12.42
CA LEU A 10 -16.37 17.37 11.03
C LEU A 10 -15.16 16.55 10.59
N ILE A 11 -13.94 17.00 10.92
CA ILE A 11 -12.70 16.26 10.64
C ILE A 11 -12.73 14.92 11.36
N VAL A 12 -13.12 14.89 12.63
CA VAL A 12 -13.26 13.66 13.42
C VAL A 12 -14.34 12.74 12.82
N LYS A 13 -15.49 13.27 12.37
CA LYS A 13 -16.51 12.46 11.71
C LYS A 13 -16.03 11.87 10.38
N ILE A 14 -15.35 12.65 9.55
CA ILE A 14 -14.77 12.18 8.27
C ILE A 14 -13.70 11.10 8.55
N LEU A 15 -12.84 11.32 9.56
CA LEU A 15 -11.80 10.37 9.96
C LEU A 15 -12.40 9.07 10.50
N ILE A 16 -13.38 9.15 11.40
CA ILE A 16 -14.02 7.96 11.97
C ILE A 16 -14.84 7.22 10.89
N MET A 17 -15.62 7.93 10.08
CA MET A 17 -16.46 7.31 9.04
C MET A 17 -15.66 6.81 7.83
N GLY A 18 -14.49 7.37 7.56
CA GLY A 18 -13.59 6.89 6.49
C GLY A 18 -12.62 5.81 6.97
N VAL A 19 -11.97 6.02 8.12
CA VAL A 19 -10.93 5.12 8.64
C VAL A 19 -11.53 3.82 9.19
N VAL A 20 -12.65 3.86 9.90
CA VAL A 20 -13.24 2.65 10.50
C VAL A 20 -13.67 1.63 9.45
N PRO A 21 -14.41 1.98 8.37
CA PRO A 21 -14.73 1.01 7.32
C PRO A 21 -13.49 0.58 6.53
N ALA A 22 -12.50 1.47 6.34
CA ALA A 22 -11.24 1.12 5.68
C ALA A 22 -10.44 0.08 6.49
N VAL A 23 -10.36 0.24 7.81
CA VAL A 23 -9.72 -0.73 8.72
C VAL A 23 -10.45 -2.07 8.69
N LEU A 24 -11.79 -2.05 8.78
CA LEU A 24 -12.60 -3.27 8.70
C LEU A 24 -12.45 -3.97 7.35
N ALA A 25 -12.44 -3.20 6.25
CA ALA A 25 -12.24 -3.73 4.90
C ALA A 25 -10.84 -4.33 4.73
N ALA A 26 -9.79 -3.69 5.26
CA ALA A 26 -8.42 -4.21 5.21
C ALA A 26 -8.28 -5.50 6.03
N ILE A 27 -8.83 -5.54 7.25
CA ILE A 27 -8.80 -6.73 8.11
C ILE A 27 -9.59 -7.88 7.46
N LEU A 28 -10.78 -7.61 6.92
CA LEU A 28 -11.61 -8.60 6.23
C LEU A 28 -10.92 -9.10 4.96
N GLY A 29 -10.32 -8.22 4.17
CA GLY A 29 -9.55 -8.56 2.97
C GLY A 29 -8.37 -9.48 3.27
N ILE A 30 -7.61 -9.20 4.32
CA ILE A 30 -6.49 -10.04 4.77
C ILE A 30 -6.98 -11.40 5.30
N ALA A 31 -8.08 -11.42 6.06
CA ALA A 31 -8.64 -12.65 6.63
C ALA A 31 -9.21 -13.58 5.52
N LEU A 32 -9.83 -13.00 4.50
CA LEU A 32 -10.49 -13.72 3.41
C LEU A 32 -9.56 -14.06 2.24
N ALA A 33 -8.38 -13.45 2.17
CA ALA A 33 -7.35 -13.79 1.16
C ALA A 33 -6.87 -15.26 1.23
N ARG A 34 -7.21 -15.97 2.30
CA ARG A 34 -6.96 -17.41 2.47
C ARG A 34 -7.95 -18.32 1.72
N THR A 35 -9.03 -17.80 1.16
CA THR A 35 -10.04 -18.61 0.49
C THR A 35 -9.94 -18.54 -1.02
N LYS A 36 -10.18 -19.68 -1.72
CA LYS A 36 -10.19 -19.78 -3.20
C LYS A 36 -11.24 -18.91 -3.91
N LYS A 37 -12.06 -18.15 -3.17
CA LYS A 37 -13.10 -17.25 -3.70
C LYS A 37 -12.68 -15.76 -3.63
N ILE A 38 -11.40 -15.47 -3.82
CA ILE A 38 -10.82 -14.12 -3.72
C ILE A 38 -11.58 -13.09 -4.58
N ALA A 39 -11.93 -13.44 -5.81
CA ALA A 39 -12.63 -12.52 -6.71
C ALA A 39 -14.03 -12.11 -6.21
N LEU A 40 -14.79 -13.03 -5.64
CA LEU A 40 -16.13 -12.74 -5.13
C LEU A 40 -16.08 -11.87 -3.86
N VAL A 41 -15.09 -12.12 -3.04
CA VAL A 41 -14.87 -11.34 -1.79
C VAL A 41 -14.42 -9.92 -2.10
N THR A 42 -13.51 -9.74 -3.04
CA THR A 42 -13.06 -8.40 -3.47
C THR A 42 -14.22 -7.61 -4.09
N THR A 43 -15.06 -8.26 -4.92
CA THR A 43 -16.25 -7.59 -5.50
C THR A 43 -17.26 -7.18 -4.42
N MET A 44 -17.53 -8.04 -3.45
CA MET A 44 -18.38 -7.68 -2.31
C MET A 44 -17.80 -6.51 -1.51
N LEU A 45 -16.49 -6.48 -1.29
CA LEU A 45 -15.82 -5.41 -0.57
C LEU A 45 -15.98 -4.05 -1.29
N TYR A 46 -15.84 -4.03 -2.63
CA TYR A 46 -16.06 -2.83 -3.41
C TYR A 46 -17.52 -2.35 -3.38
N VAL A 47 -18.49 -3.27 -3.46
CA VAL A 47 -19.92 -2.94 -3.34
C VAL A 47 -20.25 -2.36 -1.97
N ILE A 48 -19.73 -2.96 -0.91
CA ILE A 48 -19.90 -2.44 0.47
C ILE A 48 -19.24 -1.07 0.60
N GLY A 49 -18.02 -0.89 0.06
CA GLY A 49 -17.31 0.38 0.06
C GLY A 49 -18.09 1.49 -0.65
N LEU A 50 -18.72 1.19 -1.78
CA LEU A 50 -19.57 2.14 -2.50
C LEU A 50 -20.85 2.49 -1.70
N ALA A 51 -21.48 1.50 -1.08
CA ALA A 51 -22.65 1.73 -0.22
C ALA A 51 -22.29 2.61 1.00
N VAL A 52 -21.14 2.36 1.62
CA VAL A 52 -20.61 3.19 2.71
C VAL A 52 -20.31 4.60 2.24
N ALA A 53 -19.71 4.78 1.07
CA ALA A 53 -19.46 6.09 0.48
C ALA A 53 -20.77 6.88 0.26
N ALA A 54 -21.83 6.21 -0.22
CA ALA A 54 -23.15 6.83 -0.39
C ALA A 54 -23.81 7.23 0.94
N ILE A 55 -23.61 6.43 2.01
CA ILE A 55 -24.08 6.76 3.35
C ILE A 55 -23.31 7.98 3.90
N ILE A 56 -21.97 7.96 3.77
CA ILE A 56 -21.12 9.09 4.18
C ILE A 56 -21.52 10.36 3.46
N TYR A 57 -21.74 10.30 2.14
CA TYR A 57 -22.18 11.45 1.35
C TYR A 57 -23.45 12.10 1.90
N LYS A 58 -24.44 11.30 2.32
CA LYS A 58 -25.68 11.80 2.92
C LYS A 58 -25.49 12.44 4.30
N THR A 59 -24.44 12.11 5.02
CA THR A 59 -24.15 12.68 6.36
C THR A 59 -23.26 13.91 6.30
N LEU A 60 -22.66 14.19 5.15
CA LEU A 60 -21.82 15.37 4.94
C LEU A 60 -22.64 16.66 4.91
N PRO A 61 -22.03 17.81 5.23
CA PRO A 61 -22.68 19.11 5.10
C PRO A 61 -23.20 19.37 3.69
N LYS A 62 -24.30 20.13 3.58
CA LYS A 62 -24.99 20.41 2.30
C LYS A 62 -24.05 20.98 1.24
N TYR A 63 -23.10 21.84 1.62
CA TYR A 63 -22.16 22.43 0.67
C TYR A 63 -21.25 21.37 -0.01
N ILE A 64 -20.96 20.23 0.64
CA ILE A 64 -20.23 19.13 0.01
C ILE A 64 -21.18 18.27 -0.84
N GLN A 65 -22.44 18.11 -0.39
CA GLN A 65 -23.46 17.42 -1.18
C GLN A 65 -23.81 18.16 -2.48
N ASP A 66 -23.65 19.48 -2.50
CA ASP A 66 -23.81 20.31 -3.71
C ASP A 66 -22.78 19.95 -4.82
N GLY A 67 -21.72 19.22 -4.50
CA GLY A 67 -20.79 18.64 -5.47
C GLY A 67 -21.36 17.48 -6.30
N GLY A 68 -22.63 17.10 -6.08
CA GLY A 68 -23.35 16.13 -6.89
C GLY A 68 -22.89 14.66 -6.72
N PRO A 69 -23.36 13.75 -7.57
CA PRO A 69 -23.12 12.31 -7.42
C PRO A 69 -21.65 11.89 -7.62
N ILE A 70 -20.84 12.71 -8.29
CA ILE A 70 -19.41 12.45 -8.51
C ILE A 70 -18.66 12.42 -7.19
N VAL A 71 -19.09 13.20 -6.20
CA VAL A 71 -18.51 13.21 -4.85
C VAL A 71 -18.58 11.81 -4.20
N ILE A 72 -19.62 11.03 -4.49
CA ILE A 72 -19.73 9.65 -3.97
C ILE A 72 -18.58 8.80 -4.50
N ILE A 73 -18.23 8.93 -5.78
CA ILE A 73 -17.11 8.20 -6.41
C ILE A 73 -15.79 8.66 -5.78
N LEU A 74 -15.62 9.97 -5.55
CA LEU A 74 -14.41 10.52 -4.92
C LEU A 74 -14.24 10.04 -3.47
N ILE A 75 -15.32 9.97 -2.69
CA ILE A 75 -15.31 9.40 -1.34
C ILE A 75 -14.98 7.91 -1.39
N PHE A 76 -15.55 7.19 -2.33
CA PHE A 76 -15.26 5.76 -2.52
C PHE A 76 -13.77 5.52 -2.82
N LEU A 77 -13.17 6.30 -3.73
CA LEU A 77 -11.74 6.24 -4.02
C LEU A 77 -10.89 6.57 -2.78
N LEU A 78 -11.31 7.54 -1.98
CA LEU A 78 -10.63 7.90 -0.74
C LEU A 78 -10.67 6.75 0.28
N ILE A 79 -11.79 6.06 0.42
CA ILE A 79 -11.92 4.87 1.28
C ILE A 79 -10.97 3.76 0.80
N ILE A 80 -10.91 3.51 -0.51
CA ILE A 80 -10.00 2.52 -1.08
C ILE A 80 -8.55 2.93 -0.81
N LEU A 81 -8.19 4.19 -1.00
CA LEU A 81 -6.87 4.72 -0.73
C LEU A 81 -6.44 4.43 0.71
N PHE A 82 -7.24 4.79 1.70
CA PHE A 82 -6.95 4.49 3.10
C PHE A 82 -6.85 3.00 3.39
N THR A 83 -7.70 2.20 2.76
CA THR A 83 -7.65 0.73 2.90
C THR A 83 -6.30 0.18 2.46
N TYR A 84 -5.80 0.61 1.29
CA TYR A 84 -4.50 0.17 0.79
C TYR A 84 -3.32 0.74 1.59
N VAL A 85 -3.42 1.97 2.08
CA VAL A 85 -2.40 2.56 2.97
C VAL A 85 -2.25 1.73 4.25
N ILE A 86 -3.36 1.35 4.87
CA ILE A 86 -3.36 0.51 6.08
C ILE A 86 -2.83 -0.89 5.76
N GLU A 87 -3.31 -1.50 4.69
CA GLU A 87 -2.87 -2.84 4.25
C GLU A 87 -1.36 -2.86 3.99
N ARG A 88 -0.82 -1.86 3.28
CA ARG A 88 0.61 -1.75 3.02
C ARG A 88 1.43 -1.54 4.28
N SER A 89 0.97 -0.65 5.17
CA SER A 89 1.63 -0.43 6.47
C SER A 89 1.75 -1.72 7.27
N LEU A 90 0.68 -2.53 7.32
CA LEU A 90 0.68 -3.81 8.01
C LEU A 90 1.55 -4.86 7.32
N THR A 91 1.53 -4.92 6.00
CA THR A 91 2.27 -5.92 5.23
C THR A 91 3.78 -5.65 5.29
N ILE A 92 4.22 -4.41 5.07
CA ILE A 92 5.64 -4.03 5.17
C ILE A 92 6.12 -4.14 6.64
N GLY A 93 5.24 -3.82 7.60
CA GLY A 93 5.54 -4.03 9.03
C GLY A 93 5.80 -5.50 9.36
N ARG A 94 5.02 -6.42 8.81
CA ARG A 94 5.22 -7.88 9.00
C ARG A 94 6.44 -8.41 8.27
N ALA A 95 6.78 -7.84 7.11
CA ALA A 95 7.96 -8.25 6.34
C ALA A 95 9.28 -8.01 7.07
N ARG A 96 9.31 -7.05 8.02
CA ARG A 96 10.48 -6.81 8.89
C ARG A 96 10.78 -7.96 9.84
N GLY A 97 9.78 -8.79 10.14
CA GLY A 97 9.91 -9.89 11.08
C GLY A 97 9.68 -9.53 12.53
N ALA A 98 10.03 -10.45 13.44
CA ALA A 98 9.72 -10.36 14.87
C ALA A 98 10.66 -9.43 15.64
N LYS A 99 11.96 -9.43 15.31
CA LYS A 99 13.00 -8.60 15.95
C LYS A 99 13.42 -7.46 15.01
N ASN A 100 14.07 -6.43 15.57
CA ASN A 100 14.75 -5.42 14.75
C ASN A 100 15.82 -6.09 13.88
N LEU A 101 15.92 -5.68 12.61
CA LEU A 101 16.85 -6.26 11.64
C LEU A 101 18.30 -6.21 12.14
N THR A 102 18.73 -5.12 12.77
CA THR A 102 20.08 -4.94 13.30
C THR A 102 20.40 -6.01 14.36
N VAL A 103 19.50 -6.21 15.32
CA VAL A 103 19.69 -7.21 16.40
C VAL A 103 19.69 -8.63 15.83
N PHE A 104 18.81 -8.89 14.86
CA PHE A 104 18.80 -10.18 14.17
C PHE A 104 20.11 -10.43 13.41
N MET A 105 20.64 -9.44 12.72
CA MET A 105 21.87 -9.56 11.96
C MET A 105 23.11 -9.77 12.86
N GLU A 106 23.15 -9.15 14.05
CA GLU A 106 24.19 -9.42 15.04
C GLU A 106 24.17 -10.89 15.50
N GLU A 107 23.00 -11.39 15.92
CA GLU A 107 22.82 -12.80 16.32
C GLU A 107 23.17 -13.76 15.16
N PHE A 108 22.76 -13.43 13.94
CA PHE A 108 23.04 -14.20 12.74
C PHE A 108 24.55 -14.28 12.43
N ARG A 109 25.26 -13.15 12.52
CA ARG A 109 26.71 -13.07 12.31
C ARG A 109 27.48 -13.90 13.34
N GLU A 110 27.10 -13.82 14.62
CA GLU A 110 27.73 -14.61 15.69
C GLU A 110 27.58 -16.11 15.43
N LEU A 111 26.37 -16.55 15.05
CA LEU A 111 26.12 -17.97 14.74
C LEU A 111 26.93 -18.45 13.53
N LEU A 112 27.05 -17.66 12.47
CA LEU A 112 27.85 -18.02 11.30
C LEU A 112 29.35 -18.04 11.61
N ARG A 113 29.87 -17.08 12.39
CA ARG A 113 31.27 -17.07 12.82
C ARG A 113 31.63 -18.27 13.71
N ALA A 114 30.68 -18.76 14.48
CA ALA A 114 30.83 -19.97 15.28
C ALA A 114 30.69 -21.27 14.45
N GLY A 115 30.47 -21.18 13.14
CA GLY A 115 30.22 -22.33 12.26
C GLY A 115 28.87 -23.02 12.49
N ASN A 116 27.97 -22.40 13.29
CA ASN A 116 26.68 -23.01 13.63
C ASN A 116 25.61 -22.62 12.60
N VAL A 117 25.68 -23.18 11.40
CA VAL A 117 24.75 -22.92 10.29
C VAL A 117 23.32 -23.36 10.66
N THR A 118 23.15 -24.46 11.37
CA THR A 118 21.82 -24.93 11.81
C THR A 118 21.18 -23.98 12.81
N GLY A 119 21.96 -23.38 13.70
CA GLY A 119 21.52 -22.33 14.62
C GLY A 119 21.11 -21.07 13.86
N ALA A 120 21.86 -20.67 12.83
CA ALA A 120 21.51 -19.53 11.98
C ALA A 120 20.19 -19.75 11.22
N ILE A 121 19.93 -20.96 10.71
CA ILE A 121 18.63 -21.31 10.10
C ILE A 121 17.50 -21.24 11.14
N ALA A 122 17.72 -21.69 12.37
CA ALA A 122 16.73 -21.60 13.44
C ALA A 122 16.43 -20.14 13.81
N ALA A 123 17.44 -19.26 13.85
CA ALA A 123 17.27 -17.83 14.06
C ALA A 123 16.45 -17.17 12.92
N CYS A 124 16.71 -17.53 11.66
CA CYS A 124 15.90 -17.10 10.52
C CYS A 124 14.43 -17.51 10.66
N ASN A 125 14.17 -18.76 11.07
CA ASN A 125 12.82 -19.25 11.30
C ASN A 125 12.09 -18.55 12.45
N ALA A 126 12.82 -18.11 13.46
CA ALA A 126 12.26 -17.30 14.56
C ALA A 126 11.94 -15.86 14.13
N GLN A 127 12.77 -15.26 13.29
CA GLN A 127 12.62 -13.92 12.78
C GLN A 127 11.40 -13.75 11.87
N ARG A 128 11.08 -14.69 10.99
CA ARG A 128 9.89 -14.72 10.11
C ARG A 128 9.74 -13.49 9.21
N GLY A 129 10.83 -12.83 8.82
CA GLY A 129 10.84 -11.70 7.91
C GLY A 129 11.29 -12.09 6.50
N SER A 130 11.04 -11.24 5.50
CA SER A 130 11.46 -11.51 4.11
C SER A 130 12.97 -11.66 3.98
N THR A 131 13.77 -10.78 4.63
CA THR A 131 15.23 -10.94 4.69
C THR A 131 15.63 -12.28 5.30
N ALA A 132 15.00 -12.68 6.39
CA ALA A 132 15.29 -13.99 7.03
C ALA A 132 14.93 -15.16 6.14
N ASN A 133 13.88 -15.07 5.33
CA ASN A 133 13.51 -16.10 4.36
C ASN A 133 14.57 -16.26 3.27
N VAL A 134 15.11 -15.16 2.74
CA VAL A 134 16.17 -15.16 1.73
C VAL A 134 17.46 -15.75 2.30
N LEU A 135 17.89 -15.29 3.49
CA LEU A 135 19.08 -15.81 4.16
C LEU A 135 18.94 -17.32 4.48
N ARG A 136 17.75 -17.73 4.95
CA ARG A 136 17.47 -19.15 5.21
C ARG A 136 17.62 -20.00 3.95
N ALA A 137 17.03 -19.56 2.82
CA ALA A 137 17.14 -20.29 1.56
C ALA A 137 18.59 -20.45 1.12
N GLY A 138 19.41 -19.40 1.27
CA GLY A 138 20.85 -19.48 1.04
C GLY A 138 21.55 -20.50 1.96
N LEU A 139 21.28 -20.49 3.27
CA LEU A 139 21.90 -21.42 4.21
C LEU A 139 21.45 -22.87 3.99
N GLU A 140 20.19 -23.12 3.67
CA GLU A 140 19.68 -24.45 3.31
C GLU A 140 20.39 -24.99 2.05
N LYS A 141 20.57 -24.13 1.03
CA LYS A 141 21.34 -24.50 -0.16
C LYS A 141 22.81 -24.75 0.14
N TYR A 142 23.43 -23.92 0.99
CA TYR A 142 24.82 -24.12 1.42
C TYR A 142 25.01 -25.48 2.07
N LEU A 143 24.14 -25.88 3.00
CA LEU A 143 24.21 -27.22 3.63
C LEU A 143 24.03 -28.36 2.61
N ALA A 144 23.14 -28.19 1.64
CA ALA A 144 22.96 -29.19 0.59
C ALA A 144 24.23 -29.35 -0.26
N LEU A 145 24.88 -28.22 -0.62
CA LEU A 145 26.10 -28.22 -1.44
C LEU A 145 27.35 -28.78 -0.71
N GLN A 146 27.36 -28.79 0.63
CA GLN A 146 28.47 -29.40 1.38
C GLN A 146 28.61 -30.88 1.07
N ASN A 147 27.51 -31.58 0.85
CA ASN A 147 27.48 -33.01 0.56
C ASN A 147 27.72 -33.36 -0.93
N GLU A 148 27.83 -32.33 -1.80
CA GLU A 148 28.05 -32.54 -3.23
C GLU A 148 29.52 -32.41 -3.60
N ASN A 149 30.03 -33.31 -4.46
CA ASN A 149 31.38 -33.28 -5.00
C ASN A 149 31.53 -32.26 -6.14
N LEU A 150 31.24 -30.98 -5.86
CA LEU A 150 31.41 -29.89 -6.79
C LEU A 150 32.67 -29.09 -6.50
N THR A 151 33.21 -28.44 -7.54
CA THR A 151 34.30 -27.45 -7.36
C THR A 151 33.78 -26.23 -6.58
N GLN A 152 34.67 -25.59 -5.83
CA GLN A 152 34.30 -24.41 -5.00
C GLN A 152 33.61 -23.30 -5.80
N ASP A 153 34.11 -23.02 -7.00
CA ASP A 153 33.52 -22.02 -7.89
C ASP A 153 32.04 -22.37 -8.25
N LYS A 154 31.77 -23.64 -8.49
CA LYS A 154 30.41 -24.11 -8.78
C LYS A 154 29.51 -24.06 -7.55
N LYS A 155 30.03 -24.39 -6.37
CA LYS A 155 29.28 -24.26 -5.11
C LYS A 155 28.87 -22.79 -4.86
N SER A 156 29.83 -21.87 -5.02
CA SER A 156 29.56 -20.42 -4.87
C SER A 156 28.55 -19.90 -5.88
N ALA A 157 28.63 -20.33 -7.13
CA ALA A 157 27.67 -19.93 -8.17
C ALA A 157 26.25 -20.46 -7.89
N GLU A 158 26.12 -21.74 -7.46
CA GLU A 158 24.83 -22.32 -7.10
C GLU A 158 24.22 -21.70 -5.84
N LEU A 159 25.06 -21.34 -4.86
CA LEU A 159 24.63 -20.63 -3.66
C LEU A 159 24.06 -19.24 -4.03
N LEU A 160 24.82 -18.47 -4.82
CA LEU A 160 24.40 -17.15 -5.27
C LEU A 160 23.07 -17.23 -6.02
N ARG A 161 22.94 -18.18 -6.95
CA ARG A 161 21.72 -18.40 -7.70
C ARG A 161 20.51 -18.69 -6.80
N ALA A 162 20.68 -19.55 -5.78
CA ALA A 162 19.59 -19.86 -4.86
C ALA A 162 19.15 -18.64 -4.03
N ILE A 163 20.09 -17.79 -3.64
CA ILE A 163 19.81 -16.53 -2.94
C ILE A 163 19.07 -15.54 -3.86
N GLU A 164 19.54 -15.40 -5.09
CA GLU A 164 18.90 -14.53 -6.09
C GLU A 164 17.46 -14.99 -6.40
N GLU A 165 17.25 -16.31 -6.59
CA GLU A 165 15.93 -16.89 -6.78
C GLU A 165 15.01 -16.61 -5.58
N ALA A 166 15.49 -16.75 -4.35
CA ALA A 166 14.73 -16.43 -3.15
C ALA A 166 14.40 -14.95 -3.05
N ASN A 167 15.35 -14.06 -3.34
CA ASN A 167 15.16 -12.61 -3.35
C ASN A 167 14.15 -12.17 -4.42
N MET A 168 14.21 -12.76 -5.62
CA MET A 168 13.25 -12.53 -6.69
C MET A 168 11.81 -12.93 -6.33
N LEU A 169 11.62 -13.88 -5.41
CA LEU A 169 10.29 -14.28 -4.93
C LEU A 169 9.76 -13.36 -3.83
N GLU A 170 10.63 -12.84 -2.96
CA GLU A 170 10.25 -11.98 -1.83
C GLU A 170 10.00 -10.53 -2.26
N THR A 171 10.79 -9.97 -3.18
CA THR A 171 10.69 -8.58 -3.65
C THR A 171 9.29 -8.21 -4.17
N PRO A 172 8.65 -8.98 -5.07
CA PRO A 172 7.32 -8.65 -5.56
C PRO A 172 6.24 -8.65 -4.48
N LEU A 173 6.44 -9.39 -3.37
CA LEU A 173 5.52 -9.37 -2.24
C LEU A 173 5.55 -8.04 -1.49
N LEU A 174 6.70 -7.38 -1.45
CA LEU A 174 6.88 -6.06 -0.85
C LEU A 174 6.29 -4.95 -1.74
N GLU A 175 6.46 -5.04 -3.05
CA GLU A 175 5.99 -4.05 -4.03
C GLU A 175 4.51 -4.21 -4.39
N ARG A 176 3.94 -5.36 -4.07
CA ARG A 176 2.54 -5.69 -4.37
C ARG A 176 1.61 -4.57 -3.92
N ASN A 177 0.62 -4.24 -4.74
CA ASN A 177 -0.43 -3.24 -4.48
C ASN A 177 0.05 -1.77 -4.36
N LEU A 178 1.35 -1.44 -4.46
CA LEU A 178 1.79 -0.05 -4.50
C LEU A 178 1.26 0.68 -5.73
N ILE A 179 1.18 -0.02 -6.87
CA ILE A 179 0.59 0.51 -8.10
C ILE A 179 -0.86 0.97 -7.94
N VAL A 180 -1.60 0.40 -6.98
CA VAL A 180 -2.98 0.81 -6.71
C VAL A 180 -3.04 2.23 -6.16
N LEU A 181 -2.07 2.65 -5.34
CA LEU A 181 -2.00 4.00 -4.77
C LEU A 181 -1.81 5.06 -5.87
N THR A 182 -0.90 4.80 -6.82
CA THR A 182 -0.68 5.70 -7.98
C THR A 182 -1.87 5.70 -8.93
N THR A 183 -2.51 4.55 -9.12
CA THR A 183 -3.73 4.43 -9.93
C THR A 183 -4.86 5.25 -9.32
N ILE A 184 -5.10 5.17 -8.01
CA ILE A 184 -6.12 5.96 -7.32
C ILE A 184 -5.79 7.45 -7.41
N ALA A 185 -4.52 7.84 -7.26
CA ALA A 185 -4.09 9.23 -7.41
C ALA A 185 -4.46 9.79 -8.79
N SER A 186 -4.16 9.04 -9.86
CA SER A 186 -4.45 9.44 -11.23
C SER A 186 -5.95 9.46 -11.52
N ILE A 187 -6.66 8.37 -11.20
CA ILE A 187 -8.11 8.28 -11.43
C ILE A 187 -8.86 9.31 -10.60
N GLY A 188 -8.49 9.52 -9.33
CA GLY A 188 -9.13 10.50 -8.45
C GLY A 188 -9.05 11.90 -9.02
N THR A 189 -7.88 12.31 -9.50
CA THR A 189 -7.70 13.61 -10.17
C THR A 189 -8.53 13.72 -11.45
N MET A 190 -8.54 12.66 -12.29
CA MET A 190 -9.33 12.64 -13.53
C MET A 190 -10.85 12.71 -13.26
N VAL A 191 -11.34 11.99 -12.26
CA VAL A 191 -12.74 12.04 -11.83
C VAL A 191 -13.08 13.41 -11.26
N GLY A 192 -12.17 14.06 -10.53
CA GLY A 192 -12.33 15.44 -10.10
C GLY A 192 -12.48 16.41 -11.27
N LEU A 193 -11.63 16.31 -12.30
CA LEU A 193 -11.73 17.11 -13.53
C LEU A 193 -13.02 16.81 -14.31
N LEU A 194 -13.44 15.54 -14.38
CA LEU A 194 -14.72 15.18 -14.98
C LEU A 194 -15.87 15.89 -14.24
N GLY A 195 -15.79 16.00 -12.92
CA GLY A 195 -16.76 16.74 -12.12
C GLY A 195 -16.83 18.23 -12.48
N THR A 196 -15.69 18.85 -12.76
CA THR A 196 -15.69 20.26 -13.20
C THR A 196 -16.35 20.42 -14.55
N THR A 197 -16.07 19.55 -15.51
CA THR A 197 -16.70 19.65 -16.84
C THR A 197 -18.21 19.49 -16.76
N ILE A 198 -18.72 18.53 -15.98
CA ILE A 198 -20.16 18.32 -15.80
C ILE A 198 -20.81 19.48 -15.06
N GLY A 199 -20.20 19.99 -14.00
CA GLY A 199 -20.70 21.14 -13.24
C GLY A 199 -20.79 22.42 -14.12
N MET A 200 -19.77 22.67 -14.92
CA MET A 200 -19.76 23.81 -15.84
C MET A 200 -20.77 23.65 -16.99
N ILE A 201 -20.95 22.45 -17.55
CA ILE A 201 -21.98 22.20 -18.55
C ILE A 201 -23.38 22.56 -17.98
N ARG A 202 -23.67 22.08 -16.75
CA ARG A 202 -24.93 22.40 -16.08
C ARG A 202 -25.11 23.91 -15.84
N ALA A 203 -24.04 24.59 -15.43
CA ALA A 203 -24.04 26.02 -15.21
C ALA A 203 -24.41 26.80 -16.51
N PHE A 204 -23.78 26.45 -17.63
CA PHE A 204 -24.05 27.08 -18.92
C PHE A 204 -25.42 26.70 -19.50
N GLN A 205 -25.89 25.49 -19.30
CA GLN A 205 -27.24 25.08 -19.69
C GLN A 205 -28.31 25.89 -18.96
N ALA A 206 -28.12 26.16 -17.67
CA ALA A 206 -29.02 26.99 -16.89
C ALA A 206 -29.11 28.45 -17.42
N MET A 207 -28.00 28.98 -17.93
CA MET A 207 -27.98 30.30 -18.58
C MET A 207 -28.68 30.32 -19.94
N ALA A 208 -28.57 29.25 -20.71
CA ALA A 208 -29.11 29.18 -22.07
C ALA A 208 -30.64 29.03 -22.13
N HIS A 209 -31.26 28.43 -21.10
CA HIS A 209 -32.70 28.12 -21.10
C HIS A 209 -33.58 29.19 -20.41
N ALA A 210 -32.98 30.07 -19.62
CA ALA A 210 -33.71 31.11 -18.91
C ALA A 210 -33.70 32.40 -19.74
N GLY A 211 -34.84 32.91 -20.11
CA GLY A 211 -34.96 34.25 -20.72
C GLY A 211 -34.42 35.39 -19.83
N ALA A 212 -34.15 35.13 -18.57
CA ALA A 212 -33.29 35.87 -17.65
C ALA A 212 -32.30 34.88 -16.98
N PRO A 213 -30.99 35.20 -16.92
CA PRO A 213 -29.99 34.32 -16.31
C PRO A 213 -30.29 34.04 -14.84
N ASP A 214 -30.46 32.75 -14.46
CA ASP A 214 -30.58 32.35 -13.05
C ASP A 214 -29.19 32.27 -12.41
N ALA A 215 -28.79 33.37 -11.77
CA ALA A 215 -27.52 33.47 -11.07
C ALA A 215 -27.33 32.37 -9.97
N SER A 216 -28.46 31.89 -9.39
CA SER A 216 -28.41 30.84 -8.36
C SER A 216 -28.03 29.49 -8.95
N GLN A 217 -28.58 29.12 -10.10
CA GLN A 217 -28.23 27.88 -10.78
C GLN A 217 -26.81 27.91 -11.34
N LEU A 218 -26.37 29.06 -11.87
CA LEU A 218 -24.97 29.25 -12.29
C LEU A 218 -24.01 29.04 -11.11
N ALA A 219 -24.29 29.69 -9.95
CA ALA A 219 -23.48 29.56 -8.76
C ALA A 219 -23.40 28.09 -8.24
N ARG A 220 -24.53 27.36 -8.33
CA ARG A 220 -24.53 25.92 -7.96
C ARG A 220 -23.65 25.09 -8.88
N GLY A 221 -23.71 25.25 -10.20
CA GLY A 221 -22.87 24.50 -11.14
C GLY A 221 -21.38 24.78 -10.92
N ILE A 222 -21.02 26.05 -10.66
CA ILE A 222 -19.63 26.41 -10.30
C ILE A 222 -19.20 25.76 -8.97
N SER A 223 -20.07 25.80 -7.95
CA SER A 223 -19.79 25.17 -6.66
C SER A 223 -19.60 23.66 -6.81
N GLU A 224 -20.46 22.98 -7.58
CA GLU A 224 -20.33 21.55 -7.91
C GLU A 224 -18.95 21.25 -8.52
N ALA A 225 -18.54 22.04 -9.50
CA ALA A 225 -17.26 21.91 -10.16
C ALA A 225 -16.07 22.02 -9.17
N LEU A 226 -16.05 23.06 -8.35
CA LEU A 226 -14.96 23.31 -7.40
C LEU A 226 -14.84 22.22 -6.33
N ILE A 227 -15.97 21.71 -5.82
CA ILE A 227 -16.00 20.63 -4.83
C ILE A 227 -15.43 19.33 -5.42
N CYS A 228 -15.81 19.00 -6.65
CA CYS A 228 -15.28 17.81 -7.33
C CYS A 228 -13.77 17.90 -7.54
N THR A 229 -13.26 19.08 -7.94
CA THR A 229 -11.81 19.29 -8.08
C THR A 229 -11.09 19.13 -6.76
N ALA A 230 -11.60 19.77 -5.69
CA ALA A 230 -11.00 19.63 -4.36
C ALA A 230 -10.94 18.18 -3.89
N GLY A 231 -12.01 17.41 -4.07
CA GLY A 231 -12.04 15.98 -3.76
C GLY A 231 -11.09 15.15 -4.62
N GLY A 232 -10.95 15.48 -5.91
CA GLY A 232 -9.99 14.85 -6.82
C GLY A 232 -8.53 15.10 -6.40
N LEU A 233 -8.21 16.35 -6.05
CA LEU A 233 -6.88 16.73 -5.57
C LEU A 233 -6.52 16.04 -4.24
N LEU A 234 -7.46 15.89 -3.32
CA LEU A 234 -7.23 15.14 -2.07
C LEU A 234 -6.85 13.69 -2.34
N ASN A 235 -7.54 13.02 -3.28
CA ASN A 235 -7.16 11.66 -3.69
C ASN A 235 -5.78 11.63 -4.37
N GLY A 236 -5.52 12.60 -5.25
CA GLY A 236 -4.23 12.72 -5.96
C GLY A 236 -3.05 12.87 -5.00
N ILE A 237 -3.11 13.88 -4.13
CA ILE A 237 -2.06 14.17 -3.15
C ILE A 237 -1.88 12.99 -2.19
N GLY A 238 -2.99 12.47 -1.63
CA GLY A 238 -2.95 11.35 -0.71
C GLY A 238 -2.31 10.09 -1.33
N GLY A 239 -2.68 9.77 -2.56
CA GLY A 239 -2.14 8.63 -3.28
C GLY A 239 -0.65 8.75 -3.60
N ILE A 240 -0.21 9.91 -4.12
CA ILE A 240 1.21 10.15 -4.45
C ILE A 240 2.08 10.12 -3.19
N VAL A 241 1.68 10.84 -2.13
CA VAL A 241 2.45 10.89 -0.88
C VAL A 241 2.57 9.51 -0.25
N SER A 242 1.45 8.76 -0.20
CA SER A 242 1.45 7.42 0.36
C SER A 242 2.30 6.45 -0.46
N ASN A 243 2.21 6.50 -1.78
CA ASN A 243 3.01 5.66 -2.66
C ASN A 243 4.51 5.93 -2.47
N ASN A 244 4.93 7.19 -2.51
CA ASN A 244 6.33 7.56 -2.34
C ASN A 244 6.89 7.14 -0.98
N TYR A 245 6.09 7.29 0.08
CA TYR A 245 6.47 6.84 1.42
C TYR A 245 6.71 5.32 1.47
N PHE A 246 5.81 4.52 0.88
CA PHE A 246 5.98 3.07 0.89
C PHE A 246 7.07 2.59 -0.07
N MET A 247 7.26 3.23 -1.22
CA MET A 247 8.38 2.95 -2.14
C MET A 247 9.73 3.16 -1.45
N ASP A 248 9.89 4.28 -0.73
CA ASP A 248 11.10 4.53 0.08
C ASP A 248 11.33 3.42 1.12
N LYS A 249 10.27 3.02 1.85
CA LYS A 249 10.36 1.94 2.83
C LYS A 249 10.74 0.59 2.23
N VAL A 250 10.22 0.27 1.05
CA VAL A 250 10.56 -0.97 0.32
C VAL A 250 12.01 -0.91 -0.17
N SER A 251 12.45 0.21 -0.74
CA SER A 251 13.83 0.39 -1.20
C SER A 251 14.84 0.25 -0.05
N LEU A 252 14.58 0.87 1.09
CA LEU A 252 15.41 0.72 2.28
C LEU A 252 15.45 -0.72 2.80
N PHE A 253 14.34 -1.43 2.70
CA PHE A 253 14.25 -2.83 3.08
C PHE A 253 15.06 -3.73 2.14
N GLN A 254 14.96 -3.50 0.83
CA GLN A 254 15.75 -4.21 -0.19
C GLN A 254 17.24 -3.98 0.02
N PHE A 255 17.66 -2.72 0.23
CA PHE A 255 19.05 -2.40 0.53
C PHE A 255 19.58 -3.17 1.75
N GLY A 256 18.82 -3.21 2.85
CA GLY A 256 19.20 -3.99 4.04
C GLY A 256 19.25 -5.50 3.79
N THR A 257 18.42 -6.02 2.89
CA THR A 257 18.45 -7.44 2.48
C THR A 257 19.70 -7.74 1.65
N ASP A 258 20.06 -6.86 0.71
CA ASP A 258 21.25 -7.02 -0.13
C ASP A 258 22.54 -6.95 0.70
N GLU A 259 22.60 -6.04 1.69
CA GLU A 259 23.68 -5.96 2.66
C GLU A 259 23.82 -7.28 3.46
N ALA A 260 22.70 -7.82 3.94
CA ALA A 260 22.67 -9.07 4.69
C ALA A 260 23.13 -10.28 3.83
N ILE A 261 22.73 -10.31 2.57
CA ILE A 261 23.18 -11.34 1.60
C ILE A 261 24.70 -11.25 1.39
N TYR A 262 25.22 -10.06 1.17
CA TYR A 262 26.66 -9.84 0.98
C TYR A 262 27.47 -10.28 2.20
N GLU A 263 27.02 -9.92 3.41
CA GLU A 263 27.68 -10.35 4.64
C GLU A 263 27.65 -11.87 4.83
N MET A 264 26.52 -12.51 4.56
CA MET A 264 26.40 -13.97 4.62
C MET A 264 27.39 -14.64 3.68
N GLN A 265 27.51 -14.16 2.43
CA GLN A 265 28.46 -14.70 1.45
C GLN A 265 29.91 -14.58 1.94
N GLN A 266 30.30 -13.41 2.48
CA GLN A 266 31.64 -13.23 3.03
C GLN A 266 31.93 -14.19 4.16
N LEU A 267 31.03 -14.36 5.11
CA LEU A 267 31.23 -15.23 6.28
C LEU A 267 31.34 -16.71 5.88
N LEU A 268 30.55 -17.15 4.90
CA LEU A 268 30.61 -18.52 4.38
C LEU A 268 31.89 -18.79 3.60
N THR A 269 32.40 -17.81 2.84
CA THR A 269 33.66 -17.97 2.06
C THR A 269 34.90 -17.93 2.95
N ILE A 270 34.88 -17.15 4.03
CA ILE A 270 36.01 -17.06 4.98
C ILE A 270 36.07 -18.27 5.90
N GLY A 271 34.93 -18.86 6.25
CA GLY A 271 34.86 -20.05 7.13
C GLY A 271 35.37 -21.32 6.50
N GLU A 272 35.69 -21.34 5.21
CA GLU A 272 36.20 -22.49 4.46
C GLU A 272 37.73 -22.46 4.25
N LYS A 273 38.46 -21.45 4.80
CA LYS A 273 39.91 -21.39 4.85
C LYS A 273 40.42 -21.89 6.18
#